data_d2d8a6bc4f6c5725fa8e6f05d8337fc8
#
_entry.id   d2d8a6bc4f6c5725fa8e6f05d8337fc8
#
_cell.length_a   1.000
_cell.length_b   1.000
_cell.length_c   1.000
_cell.angle_alpha   90.00
_cell.angle_beta   90.00
_cell.angle_gamma   90.00
#
_symmetry.space_group_name_H-M   'P 1'
#
loop_
_entity.id
_entity.type
_entity.pdbx_description
1 polymer ?
#
loop_
_entity_poly.entity_id
_entity_poly.type
_entity_poly.pdbx_seq_one_letter_code
_entity_poly.pdbx_strand_id
1 'polypeptide(L)'
;MGKRKSPVLIAAENGIIEMVEKILKLFPAAIRHVDSDQKNIVLLAVKNRQISVYELLLNRKPLEESAFRMVDSEGNSALHLAATLGDYRPYPFAALQMQWEIKWYKVCHPDLFIYFWLFFFFFFFFQKMMYQQLN
;
A
#
# COMPACT_ATOMS: atom_id res chain seq x y z
N MET A 1 -29.52 1.98 4.94
CA MET A 1 -29.08 2.29 3.56
C MET A 1 -27.57 2.34 3.55
N GLY A 2 -26.94 1.40 2.88
CA GLY A 2 -25.48 1.40 2.72
C GLY A 2 -25.03 2.65 1.94
N LYS A 3 -24.09 3.38 2.52
CA LYS A 3 -23.49 4.54 1.87
C LYS A 3 -22.86 4.09 0.54
N ARG A 4 -23.41 4.53 -0.58
CA ARG A 4 -22.87 4.14 -1.90
C ARG A 4 -21.44 4.62 -2.03
N LYS A 5 -20.52 3.70 -2.37
CA LYS A 5 -19.13 4.07 -2.68
C LYS A 5 -19.12 5.11 -3.82
N SER A 6 -18.29 6.12 -3.67
CA SER A 6 -18.04 7.11 -4.70
C SER A 6 -17.37 6.44 -5.93
N PRO A 7 -17.64 6.90 -7.16
CA PRO A 7 -17.04 6.34 -8.37
C PRO A 7 -15.50 6.30 -8.34
N VAL A 8 -14.86 7.30 -7.74
CA VAL A 8 -13.39 7.34 -7.63
C VAL A 8 -12.86 6.22 -6.75
N LEU A 9 -13.56 5.87 -5.67
CA LEU A 9 -13.19 4.78 -4.78
C LEU A 9 -13.33 3.41 -5.47
N ILE A 10 -14.40 3.22 -6.24
CA ILE A 10 -14.61 2.00 -7.03
C ILE A 10 -13.53 1.86 -8.09
N ALA A 11 -13.19 2.95 -8.78
CA ALA A 11 -12.14 2.95 -9.79
C ALA A 11 -10.76 2.62 -9.18
N ALA A 12 -10.44 3.18 -8.02
CA ALA A 12 -9.19 2.90 -7.33
C ALA A 12 -9.10 1.45 -6.84
N GLU A 13 -10.18 0.92 -6.30
CA GLU A 13 -10.27 -0.47 -5.84
C GLU A 13 -10.06 -1.48 -6.98
N ASN A 14 -10.53 -1.15 -8.17
CA ASN A 14 -10.43 -2.01 -9.35
C ASN A 14 -9.22 -1.68 -10.26
N GLY A 15 -8.40 -0.72 -9.90
CA GLY A 15 -7.20 -0.39 -10.66
C GLY A 15 -7.45 0.34 -11.98
N ILE A 16 -8.59 1.02 -12.14
CA ILE A 16 -8.95 1.76 -13.36
C ILE A 16 -8.30 3.15 -13.32
N ILE A 17 -7.04 3.22 -13.74
CA ILE A 17 -6.19 4.42 -13.64
C ILE A 17 -6.80 5.60 -14.37
N GLU A 18 -7.24 5.40 -15.62
CA GLU A 18 -7.76 6.46 -16.47
C GLU A 18 -8.98 7.14 -15.84
N MET A 19 -9.80 6.35 -15.18
CA MET A 19 -10.98 6.86 -14.49
C MET A 19 -10.59 7.65 -13.23
N VAL A 20 -9.66 7.13 -12.45
CA VAL A 20 -9.12 7.82 -11.27
C VAL A 20 -8.50 9.16 -11.67
N GLU A 21 -7.62 9.14 -12.67
CA GLU A 21 -6.95 10.35 -13.15
C GLU A 21 -7.94 11.40 -13.64
N LYS A 22 -8.91 10.98 -14.46
CA LYS A 22 -9.93 11.87 -15.01
C LYS A 22 -10.82 12.48 -13.93
N ILE A 23 -11.27 11.67 -12.95
CA ILE A 23 -12.10 12.15 -11.85
C ILE A 23 -11.32 13.15 -11.00
N LEU A 24 -10.08 12.85 -10.61
CA LEU A 24 -9.26 13.74 -9.80
C LEU A 24 -8.86 15.03 -10.53
N LYS A 25 -8.78 14.98 -11.86
CA LYS A 25 -8.53 16.17 -12.69
C LYS A 25 -9.74 17.11 -12.73
N LEU A 26 -10.94 16.54 -12.85
CA LEU A 26 -12.19 17.30 -12.92
C LEU A 26 -12.70 17.71 -11.53
N PHE A 27 -12.54 16.86 -10.55
CA PHE A 27 -13.02 17.02 -9.18
C PHE A 27 -11.90 16.69 -8.16
N PRO A 28 -10.95 17.59 -7.93
CA PRO A 28 -9.84 17.34 -7.01
C PRO A 28 -10.29 16.99 -5.59
N ALA A 29 -11.43 17.52 -5.15
CA ALA A 29 -12.00 17.21 -3.83
C ALA A 29 -12.39 15.73 -3.65
N ALA A 30 -12.51 14.96 -4.74
CA ALA A 30 -12.83 13.53 -4.69
C ALA A 30 -11.77 12.69 -3.95
N ILE A 31 -10.55 13.20 -3.81
CA ILE A 31 -9.48 12.54 -3.03
C ILE A 31 -9.84 12.40 -1.54
N ARG A 32 -10.75 13.24 -1.04
CA ARG A 32 -11.22 13.21 0.36
C ARG A 32 -12.38 12.23 0.59
N HIS A 33 -12.92 11.64 -0.47
CA HIS A 33 -13.99 10.66 -0.31
C HIS A 33 -13.49 9.43 0.45
N VAL A 34 -14.33 8.91 1.31
CA VAL A 34 -14.08 7.70 2.10
C VAL A 34 -15.24 6.72 1.96
N ASP A 35 -14.95 5.44 2.11
CA ASP A 35 -15.97 4.40 2.13
C ASP A 35 -16.61 4.24 3.53
N SER A 36 -17.39 3.17 3.71
CA SER A 36 -18.01 2.84 5.01
C SER A 36 -17.00 2.59 6.13
N ASP A 37 -15.81 2.10 5.79
CA ASP A 37 -14.73 1.79 6.73
C ASP A 37 -13.73 2.94 6.88
N GLN A 38 -14.09 4.14 6.44
CA GLN A 38 -13.25 5.34 6.44
C GLN A 38 -11.97 5.20 5.60
N LYS A 39 -11.96 4.29 4.63
CA LYS A 39 -10.85 4.15 3.69
C LYS A 39 -10.98 5.15 2.54
N ASN A 40 -9.95 5.96 2.36
CA ASN A 40 -9.85 6.85 1.21
C ASN A 40 -9.24 6.12 0.00
N ILE A 41 -9.05 6.85 -1.09
CA ILE A 41 -8.50 6.32 -2.34
C ILE A 41 -7.09 5.69 -2.16
N VAL A 42 -6.24 6.29 -1.32
CA VAL A 42 -4.88 5.78 -1.03
C VAL A 42 -4.96 4.44 -0.30
N LEU A 43 -5.76 4.37 0.76
CA LEU A 43 -5.94 3.15 1.56
C LEU A 43 -6.55 2.02 0.73
N LEU A 44 -7.51 2.32 -0.14
CA LEU A 44 -8.11 1.33 -1.04
C LEU A 44 -7.14 0.81 -2.09
N ALA A 45 -6.31 1.70 -2.68
CA ALA A 45 -5.27 1.29 -3.62
C ALA A 45 -4.24 0.36 -2.96
N VAL A 46 -3.83 0.67 -1.73
CA VAL A 46 -2.90 -0.17 -0.96
C VAL A 46 -3.52 -1.51 -0.59
N LYS A 47 -4.73 -1.50 -0.04
CA LYS A 47 -5.45 -2.73 0.36
C LYS A 47 -5.64 -3.69 -0.82
N ASN A 48 -6.00 -3.17 -1.99
CA ASN A 48 -6.29 -3.97 -3.18
C ASN A 48 -5.06 -4.19 -4.09
N ARG A 49 -3.88 -3.80 -3.64
CA ARG A 49 -2.62 -3.97 -4.39
C ARG A 49 -2.63 -3.35 -5.79
N GLN A 50 -3.28 -2.20 -5.93
CA GLN A 50 -3.37 -1.47 -7.18
C GLN A 50 -2.16 -0.53 -7.35
N ILE A 51 -1.05 -1.11 -7.78
CA ILE A 51 0.26 -0.43 -7.88
C ILE A 51 0.16 0.83 -8.74
N SER A 52 -0.43 0.70 -9.92
CA SER A 52 -0.51 1.81 -10.87
C SER A 52 -1.33 2.99 -10.35
N VAL A 53 -2.42 2.71 -9.62
CA VAL A 53 -3.21 3.75 -8.95
C VAL A 53 -2.39 4.40 -7.84
N TYR A 54 -1.70 3.60 -7.04
CA TYR A 54 -0.85 4.11 -5.96
C TYR A 54 0.29 5.01 -6.49
N GLU A 55 0.95 4.61 -7.57
CA GLU A 55 1.99 5.41 -8.23
C GLU A 55 1.45 6.73 -8.77
N LEU A 56 0.26 6.71 -9.38
CA LEU A 56 -0.43 7.93 -9.81
C LEU A 56 -0.67 8.88 -8.63
N LEU A 57 -1.10 8.35 -7.48
CA LEU A 57 -1.34 9.14 -6.28
C LEU A 57 -0.03 9.66 -5.68
N LEU A 58 1.05 8.88 -5.69
CA LEU A 58 2.37 9.33 -5.23
C LEU A 58 2.88 10.54 -6.00
N ASN A 59 2.65 10.61 -7.30
CA ASN A 59 3.02 11.76 -8.11
C ASN A 59 2.26 13.02 -7.71
N ARG A 60 1.12 12.88 -7.05
CA ARG A 60 0.30 13.97 -6.49
C ARG A 60 0.57 14.24 -5.01
N LYS A 61 1.38 13.42 -4.33
CA LYS A 61 1.64 13.51 -2.89
C LYS A 61 2.02 14.92 -2.39
N PRO A 62 2.87 15.69 -3.08
CA PRO A 62 3.23 17.03 -2.63
C PRO A 62 2.03 17.97 -2.44
N LEU A 63 0.95 17.76 -3.20
CA LEU A 63 -0.28 18.54 -3.14
C LEU A 63 -1.34 17.96 -2.18
N GLU A 64 -1.26 16.66 -1.91
CA GLU A 64 -2.30 15.89 -1.22
C GLU A 64 -1.74 15.01 -0.10
N GLU A 65 -0.69 15.49 0.58
CA GLU A 65 -0.01 14.72 1.64
C GLU A 65 -0.93 14.26 2.76
N SER A 66 -1.96 15.03 3.08
CA SER A 66 -2.95 14.68 4.10
C SER A 66 -3.68 13.36 3.81
N ALA A 67 -3.93 13.04 2.53
CA ALA A 67 -4.59 11.80 2.13
C ALA A 67 -3.73 10.56 2.46
N PHE A 68 -2.40 10.68 2.42
CA PHE A 68 -1.47 9.59 2.75
C PHE A 68 -1.31 9.36 4.26
N ARG A 69 -1.70 10.32 5.09
CA ARG A 69 -1.64 10.22 6.56
C ARG A 69 -2.93 9.71 7.19
N MET A 70 -3.98 9.54 6.41
CA MET A 70 -5.27 9.07 6.91
C MET A 70 -5.19 7.61 7.40
N VAL A 71 -6.03 7.31 8.38
CA VAL A 71 -6.26 5.96 8.88
C VAL A 71 -7.71 5.56 8.66
N ASP A 72 -7.98 4.26 8.61
CA ASP A 72 -9.33 3.74 8.50
C ASP A 72 -10.05 3.71 9.86
N SER A 73 -11.28 3.17 9.89
CA SER A 73 -12.09 3.05 11.11
C SER A 73 -11.46 2.17 12.20
N GLU A 74 -10.53 1.30 11.83
CA GLU A 74 -9.78 0.43 12.75
C GLU A 74 -8.42 1.03 13.16
N GLY A 75 -8.10 2.23 12.68
CA GLY A 75 -6.81 2.88 12.93
C GLY A 75 -5.66 2.39 12.04
N ASN A 76 -5.96 1.67 10.96
CA ASN A 76 -4.94 1.19 10.03
C ASN A 76 -4.52 2.29 9.06
N SER A 77 -3.24 2.60 9.03
CA SER A 77 -2.63 3.44 8.00
C SER A 77 -2.33 2.62 6.73
N ALA A 78 -1.89 3.29 5.67
CA ALA A 78 -1.42 2.63 4.45
C ALA A 78 -0.33 1.59 4.74
N LEU A 79 0.57 1.88 5.69
CA LEU A 79 1.62 0.94 6.12
C LEU A 79 1.05 -0.34 6.73
N HIS A 80 0.06 -0.22 7.63
CA HIS A 80 -0.60 -1.37 8.24
C HIS A 80 -1.31 -2.22 7.18
N LEU A 81 -2.02 -1.59 6.25
CA LEU A 81 -2.71 -2.30 5.16
C LEU A 81 -1.72 -2.94 4.17
N ALA A 82 -0.58 -2.32 3.91
CA ALA A 82 0.47 -2.91 3.08
C ALA A 82 1.11 -4.16 3.72
N ALA A 83 1.20 -4.18 5.05
CA ALA A 83 1.73 -5.30 5.80
C ALA A 83 0.74 -6.47 5.96
N THR A 84 -0.56 -6.24 5.80
CA THR A 84 -1.55 -7.32 5.82
C THR A 84 -1.46 -8.17 4.56
N LEU A 85 -1.64 -9.48 4.71
CA LEU A 85 -1.70 -10.38 3.56
C LEU A 85 -2.96 -10.08 2.74
N GLY A 86 -2.77 -9.71 1.48
CA GLY A 86 -3.89 -9.43 0.57
C GLY A 86 -4.62 -10.69 0.13
N ASP A 87 -5.88 -10.54 -0.24
CA ASP A 87 -6.69 -11.63 -0.81
C ASP A 87 -6.23 -12.00 -2.23
N TYR A 88 -5.62 -11.04 -2.92
CA TYR A 88 -5.08 -11.25 -4.25
C TYR A 88 -3.79 -12.07 -4.20
N ARG A 89 -3.84 -13.27 -4.76
CA ARG A 89 -2.71 -14.21 -4.79
C ARG A 89 -2.36 -14.55 -6.25
N PRO A 90 -1.55 -13.69 -6.91
CA PRO A 90 -1.22 -13.89 -8.33
C PRO A 90 -0.34 -15.12 -8.57
N TYR A 91 0.28 -15.65 -7.53
CA TYR A 91 1.22 -16.76 -7.66
C TYR A 91 0.75 -17.99 -6.88
N PRO A 92 0.81 -19.19 -7.50
CA PRO A 92 0.37 -20.43 -6.86
C PRO A 92 1.33 -20.94 -5.77
N PHE A 93 2.57 -20.45 -5.78
CA PHE A 93 3.60 -20.88 -4.81
C PHE A 93 3.81 -19.84 -3.72
N ALA A 94 3.81 -20.28 -2.47
CA ALA A 94 3.96 -19.42 -1.29
C ALA A 94 5.23 -18.55 -1.34
N ALA A 95 6.35 -19.07 -1.84
CA ALA A 95 7.60 -18.34 -1.96
C ALA A 95 7.50 -17.14 -2.94
N LEU A 96 6.87 -17.35 -4.10
CA LEU A 96 6.65 -16.29 -5.08
C LEU A 96 5.64 -15.25 -4.59
N GLN A 97 4.60 -15.69 -3.90
CA GLN A 97 3.63 -14.79 -3.26
C GLN A 97 4.32 -13.90 -2.23
N MET A 98 5.19 -14.47 -1.39
CA MET A 98 5.96 -13.72 -0.40
C MET A 98 6.89 -12.68 -1.05
N GLN A 99 7.58 -13.05 -2.14
CA GLN A 99 8.42 -12.10 -2.89
C GLN A 99 7.59 -10.95 -3.47
N TRP A 100 6.39 -11.24 -3.95
CA TRP A 100 5.48 -10.22 -4.49
C TRP A 100 4.99 -9.27 -3.39
N GLU A 101 4.59 -9.78 -2.23
CA GLU A 101 4.19 -8.98 -1.07
C GLU A 101 5.34 -8.08 -0.56
N ILE A 102 6.56 -8.60 -0.55
CA ILE A 102 7.75 -7.80 -0.20
C ILE A 102 7.98 -6.67 -1.20
N LYS A 103 7.85 -6.94 -2.51
CA LYS A 103 7.96 -5.90 -3.55
C LYS A 103 6.88 -4.83 -3.37
N TRP A 104 5.67 -5.24 -3.09
CA TRP A 104 4.56 -4.34 -2.82
C TRP A 104 4.84 -3.44 -1.62
N TYR A 105 5.27 -4.01 -0.53
CA TYR A 105 5.66 -3.27 0.68
C TYR A 105 6.74 -2.22 0.40
N LYS A 106 7.73 -2.55 -0.43
CA LYS A 106 8.79 -1.63 -0.86
C LYS A 106 8.25 -0.44 -1.66
N VAL A 107 7.31 -0.66 -2.55
CA VAL A 107 6.67 0.40 -3.34
C VAL A 107 5.95 1.38 -2.42
N CYS A 108 5.26 0.88 -1.40
CA CYS A 108 4.54 1.72 -0.46
C CYS A 108 5.44 2.51 0.50
N HIS A 109 6.63 1.98 0.82
CA HIS A 109 7.53 2.56 1.84
C HIS A 109 9.00 2.48 1.45
N PRO A 110 9.44 3.28 0.47
CA PRO A 110 10.83 3.26 0.01
C PRO A 110 11.83 3.67 1.11
N ASP A 111 11.44 4.58 2.01
CA ASP A 111 12.34 5.10 3.06
C ASP A 111 12.56 4.12 4.21
N LEU A 112 11.54 3.32 4.55
CA LEU A 112 11.63 2.28 5.60
C LEU A 112 12.47 1.08 5.15
N PHE A 113 12.63 0.92 3.86
CA PHE A 113 13.35 -0.22 3.29
C PHE A 113 14.84 -0.23 3.64
N ILE A 114 15.47 0.93 3.76
CA ILE A 114 16.87 1.06 4.14
C ILE A 114 17.08 0.53 5.56
N TYR A 115 16.18 0.85 6.50
CA TYR A 115 16.25 0.36 7.89
C TYR A 115 15.92 -1.13 7.99
N PHE A 116 14.96 -1.63 7.21
CA PHE A 116 14.62 -3.05 7.19
C PHE A 116 15.73 -3.90 6.56
N TRP A 117 16.37 -3.40 5.49
CA TRP A 117 17.50 -4.08 4.86
C TRP A 117 18.73 -4.11 5.75
N LEU A 118 19.03 -3.01 6.45
CA LEU A 118 20.08 -2.94 7.47
C LEU A 118 19.80 -3.89 8.63
N PHE A 119 18.55 -3.95 9.11
CA PHE A 119 18.16 -4.87 10.19
C PHE A 119 18.25 -6.34 9.76
N PHE A 120 17.80 -6.66 8.54
CA PHE A 120 17.85 -8.03 8.01
C PHE A 120 19.30 -8.47 7.70
N PHE A 121 20.11 -7.57 7.16
CA PHE A 121 21.53 -7.79 6.92
C PHE A 121 22.29 -7.98 8.25
N PHE A 122 21.98 -7.16 9.26
CA PHE A 122 22.57 -7.26 10.59
C PHE A 122 22.15 -8.54 11.30
N PHE A 123 20.89 -8.95 11.17
CA PHE A 123 20.39 -10.19 11.74
C PHE A 123 21.03 -11.43 11.07
N PHE A 124 21.15 -11.45 9.75
CA PHE A 124 21.80 -12.54 9.02
C PHE A 124 23.31 -12.59 9.28
N PHE A 125 23.96 -11.43 9.37
CA PHE A 125 25.37 -11.34 9.71
C PHE A 125 25.64 -11.81 11.13
N PHE A 126 24.79 -11.43 12.08
CA PHE A 126 24.87 -11.85 13.48
C PHE A 126 24.63 -13.36 13.62
N GLN A 127 23.64 -13.89 12.91
CA GLN A 127 23.36 -15.32 12.91
C GLN A 127 24.53 -16.13 12.31
N LYS A 128 25.16 -15.64 11.25
CA LYS A 128 26.34 -16.27 10.64
C LYS A 128 27.56 -16.21 11.58
N MET A 129 27.75 -15.09 12.26
CA MET A 129 28.82 -14.94 13.25
C MET A 129 28.64 -15.88 14.45
N MET A 130 27.42 -15.97 14.98
CA MET A 130 27.09 -16.91 16.07
C MET A 130 27.31 -18.38 15.66
N TYR A 131 26.95 -18.71 14.41
CA TYR A 131 27.15 -20.07 13.90
C TYR A 131 28.63 -20.44 13.74
N GLN A 132 29.51 -19.49 13.43
CA GLN A 132 30.96 -19.69 13.35
C GLN A 132 31.63 -19.80 14.72
N GLN A 133 31.06 -19.19 15.77
CA GLN A 133 31.61 -19.32 17.15
C GLN A 133 31.21 -20.62 17.84
N LEU A 134 30.16 -21.33 17.36
CA LEU A 134 29.70 -22.62 17.93
C LEU A 134 30.35 -23.85 17.30
N ASN A 135 31.12 -23.67 16.26
CA ASN A 135 31.98 -24.73 15.65
C ASN A 135 33.45 -24.35 15.80
#